data_b4408adbde20ce9b5cdf024061f4aecb
#
_entry.id   b4408adbde20ce9b5cdf024061f4aecb
#
_cell.length_a   1.000
_cell.length_b   1.000
_cell.length_c   1.000
_cell.angle_alpha   90.00
_cell.angle_beta   90.00
_cell.angle_gamma   90.00
#
_symmetry.space_group_name_H-M   'P 1'
#
loop_
_entity.id
_entity.type
_entity.pdbx_description
1 polymer ?
#
loop_
_entity_poly.entity_id
_entity_poly.type
_entity_poly.pdbx_seq_one_letter_code
_entity_poly.pdbx_strand_id
1 'polypeptide(L)'
;MCGTTVGVPSAPEGAQIVEPGTDLTDKTRFSQPGSTFWLAPGTHTLSSDQFGQVMPKDGNVYLGAPGAVLDGRGINRAAFTTPAKDVVIRGLTIRGFVAERDQGVVNHDSGERWTIEGNVIEDNDGAGMMTGAGQRVIGNCLRDNGQYGINAYRFGGGLTDLVIEGNEITGNNTGDWETRVPGCGCSGGAKFWAVNGADIVGNWVHHNHGVGLWADTNNNDFLIQDNLIEDNASEGLFYEISYNLELIGNTFNRNALVQGRNRAAKGDNFPVAAVYLSESGGEPRLPARTSRIDIRGNMFSDNWSGITLWENADRFCNSPANTSTLSCTALVSPTAACSDPGIKTEPLYGDCRWKTQRVSVHENTFEFDSSMEGCLGLCGRMAVLSNYGTFPAWSPYRAAVVSEAITFRQDNRWYDNQYYGPWTFVTHDTSRKLTPAQWQAEPYRQDVCSGFGEATTC
;
A
#
# COMPACT_ATOMS: atom_id res chain seq x y z
N MET A 1 8.54 15.15 -11.75
CA MET A 1 8.63 15.09 -10.28
C MET A 1 10.04 14.68 -9.85
N CYS A 2 10.43 13.43 -9.94
CA CYS A 2 11.85 13.09 -9.76
C CYS A 2 12.70 13.77 -10.83
N GLY A 3 13.73 14.50 -10.41
CA GLY A 3 14.58 15.28 -11.31
C GLY A 3 14.37 16.80 -11.27
N THR A 4 13.35 17.27 -10.56
CA THR A 4 13.14 18.71 -10.29
C THR A 4 13.16 18.96 -8.79
N THR A 5 14.29 19.41 -8.27
CA THR A 5 14.35 19.85 -6.85
C THR A 5 13.60 21.16 -6.71
N VAL A 6 12.48 21.12 -6.05
CA VAL A 6 11.70 22.33 -5.75
C VAL A 6 12.18 22.89 -4.42
N GLY A 7 13.20 23.74 -4.47
CA GLY A 7 13.68 24.46 -3.28
C GLY A 7 13.00 25.81 -3.06
N VAL A 8 13.15 26.38 -1.88
CA VAL A 8 12.76 27.75 -1.52
C VAL A 8 13.92 28.69 -1.85
N PRO A 9 13.82 29.54 -2.90
CA PRO A 9 14.98 30.26 -3.47
C PRO A 9 15.67 31.24 -2.51
N SER A 10 14.95 31.73 -1.50
CA SER A 10 15.48 32.68 -0.53
C SER A 10 14.96 32.39 0.87
N ALA A 11 15.77 32.65 1.87
CA ALA A 11 15.34 32.52 3.27
C ALA A 11 14.15 33.44 3.56
N PRO A 12 13.05 32.93 4.13
CA PRO A 12 11.98 33.76 4.63
C PRO A 12 12.46 34.72 5.74
N GLU A 13 11.75 35.83 5.91
CA GLU A 13 12.03 36.74 7.01
C GLU A 13 11.98 36.01 8.37
N GLY A 14 12.95 36.21 9.21
CA GLY A 14 13.07 35.57 10.53
C GLY A 14 13.57 34.14 10.51
N ALA A 15 13.81 33.54 9.34
CA ALA A 15 14.40 32.20 9.27
C ALA A 15 15.85 32.16 9.73
N GLN A 16 16.23 31.13 10.43
CA GLN A 16 17.61 30.83 10.78
C GLN A 16 18.32 30.21 9.58
N ILE A 17 19.34 30.89 9.06
CA ILE A 17 20.13 30.40 7.94
C ILE A 17 21.04 29.27 8.45
N VAL A 18 21.07 28.17 7.73
CA VAL A 18 21.92 27.01 7.96
C VAL A 18 22.84 26.86 6.76
N GLU A 19 24.12 27.24 6.94
CA GLU A 19 25.14 27.04 5.92
C GLU A 19 25.68 25.60 5.94
N PRO A 20 26.20 25.06 4.82
CA PRO A 20 26.93 23.79 4.83
C PRO A 20 28.04 23.80 5.90
N GLY A 21 28.15 22.71 6.67
CA GLY A 21 29.06 22.60 7.82
C GLY A 21 28.53 23.13 9.14
N THR A 22 27.33 23.75 9.15
CA THR A 22 26.64 24.08 10.40
C THR A 22 25.96 22.82 10.97
N ASP A 23 26.09 22.61 12.27
CA ASP A 23 25.37 21.53 12.94
C ASP A 23 23.87 21.87 13.09
N LEU A 24 23.06 21.27 12.22
CA LEU A 24 21.62 21.44 12.23
C LEU A 24 20.97 20.83 13.48
N THR A 25 21.55 19.75 14.01
CA THR A 25 21.07 19.10 15.23
C THR A 25 21.16 20.05 16.42
N ASP A 26 22.30 20.67 16.61
CA ASP A 26 22.49 21.65 17.66
C ASP A 26 21.66 22.92 17.47
N LYS A 27 21.60 23.45 16.23
CA LYS A 27 20.71 24.59 15.94
C LYS A 27 19.26 24.29 16.31
N THR A 28 18.75 23.12 15.93
CA THR A 28 17.39 22.70 16.29
C THR A 28 17.24 22.54 17.80
N ARG A 29 18.19 21.89 18.45
CA ARG A 29 18.19 21.65 19.90
C ARG A 29 18.02 22.93 20.72
N PHE A 30 18.72 24.01 20.35
CA PHE A 30 18.68 25.29 21.05
C PHE A 30 17.63 26.27 20.53
N SER A 31 16.86 25.92 19.51
CA SER A 31 15.76 26.74 18.97
C SER A 31 14.51 26.70 19.85
N GLN A 32 13.56 27.58 19.56
CA GLN A 32 12.20 27.53 20.11
C GLN A 32 11.26 26.68 19.22
N PRO A 33 10.16 26.13 19.77
CA PRO A 33 9.08 25.61 18.94
C PRO A 33 8.62 26.66 17.91
N GLY A 34 8.21 26.23 16.71
CA GLY A 34 7.81 27.13 15.62
C GLY A 34 8.96 27.83 14.90
N SER A 35 10.23 27.52 15.23
CA SER A 35 11.37 28.10 14.52
C SER A 35 11.45 27.62 13.07
N THR A 36 11.83 28.53 12.16
CA THR A 36 12.07 28.22 10.75
C THR A 36 13.57 28.17 10.47
N PHE A 37 14.01 27.12 9.79
CA PHE A 37 15.38 26.92 9.31
C PHE A 37 15.39 26.94 7.78
N TRP A 38 16.29 27.67 7.19
CA TRP A 38 16.53 27.66 5.75
C TRP A 38 17.94 27.17 5.48
N LEU A 39 18.01 25.98 4.85
CA LEU A 39 19.26 25.33 4.50
C LEU A 39 19.76 25.92 3.17
N ALA A 40 20.93 26.56 3.20
CA ALA A 40 21.57 27.14 2.03
C ALA A 40 21.93 26.06 0.97
N PRO A 41 22.15 26.45 -0.29
CA PRO A 41 22.57 25.48 -1.30
C PRO A 41 23.85 24.73 -0.92
N GLY A 42 23.92 23.42 -1.16
CA GLY A 42 25.06 22.57 -0.87
C GLY A 42 24.73 21.40 0.04
N THR A 43 25.77 20.66 0.43
CA THR A 43 25.61 19.43 1.23
C THR A 43 25.73 19.74 2.72
N HIS A 44 24.67 19.42 3.44
CA HIS A 44 24.58 19.48 4.89
C HIS A 44 24.74 18.08 5.46
N THR A 45 25.58 17.94 6.46
CA THR A 45 25.81 16.65 7.14
C THR A 45 25.51 16.81 8.64
N LEU A 46 25.08 15.71 9.25
CA LEU A 46 24.87 15.64 10.70
C LEU A 46 26.17 15.20 11.39
N SER A 47 26.13 15.06 12.73
CA SER A 47 27.29 14.57 13.46
C SER A 47 27.75 13.19 12.99
N SER A 48 28.95 12.77 13.34
CA SER A 48 29.48 11.44 13.00
C SER A 48 28.92 10.30 13.86
N ASP A 49 28.04 10.59 14.79
CA ASP A 49 27.33 9.62 15.60
C ASP A 49 26.13 9.07 14.77
N GLN A 50 25.92 7.76 14.80
CA GLN A 50 24.78 7.14 14.10
C GLN A 50 23.42 7.68 14.57
N PHE A 51 23.30 8.18 15.78
CA PHE A 51 22.13 8.83 16.35
C PHE A 51 22.20 10.37 16.31
N GLY A 52 23.15 10.94 15.59
CA GLY A 52 23.22 12.37 15.33
C GLY A 52 22.11 12.80 14.37
N GLN A 53 20.90 12.89 14.85
CA GLN A 53 19.68 13.13 14.09
C GLN A 53 19.10 14.49 14.44
N VAL A 54 18.39 15.11 13.50
CA VAL A 54 17.62 16.32 13.80
C VAL A 54 16.39 15.94 14.62
N MET A 55 16.20 16.58 15.76
CA MET A 55 15.05 16.39 16.65
C MET A 55 14.16 17.65 16.63
N PRO A 56 13.24 17.78 15.69
CA PRO A 56 12.33 18.91 15.61
C PRO A 56 11.53 19.13 16.90
N LYS A 57 11.14 20.38 17.14
CA LYS A 57 10.13 20.76 18.12
C LYS A 57 8.82 21.07 17.41
N ASP A 58 7.72 21.11 18.16
CA ASP A 58 6.40 21.41 17.61
C ASP A 58 6.42 22.66 16.73
N GLY A 59 5.86 22.55 15.53
CA GLY A 59 5.76 23.63 14.57
C GLY A 59 7.08 24.05 13.91
N ASN A 60 8.19 23.33 14.09
CA ASN A 60 9.43 23.65 13.38
C ASN A 60 9.27 23.47 11.85
N VAL A 61 9.91 24.37 11.10
CA VAL A 61 9.88 24.40 9.64
C VAL A 61 11.31 24.29 9.09
N TYR A 62 11.54 23.33 8.20
CA TYR A 62 12.83 23.12 7.53
C TYR A 62 12.64 23.32 6.03
N LEU A 63 13.30 24.31 5.47
CA LEU A 63 13.20 24.70 4.06
C LEU A 63 14.56 24.53 3.40
N GLY A 64 14.61 23.78 2.31
CA GLY A 64 15.83 23.67 1.51
C GLY A 64 15.85 24.75 0.43
N ALA A 65 17.00 25.40 0.23
CA ALA A 65 17.26 26.14 -0.98
C ALA A 65 17.35 25.18 -2.20
N PRO A 66 17.18 25.65 -3.44
CA PRO A 66 17.51 24.85 -4.61
C PRO A 66 18.93 24.27 -4.51
N GLY A 67 19.05 22.92 -4.54
CA GLY A 67 20.34 22.22 -4.36
C GLY A 67 20.80 22.01 -2.91
N ALA A 68 19.93 22.25 -1.92
CA ALA A 68 20.22 21.86 -0.53
C ALA A 68 20.05 20.35 -0.36
N VAL A 69 21.09 19.67 0.10
CA VAL A 69 21.14 18.23 0.34
C VAL A 69 21.43 17.94 1.80
N LEU A 70 20.61 17.17 2.45
CA LEU A 70 20.88 16.59 3.78
C LEU A 70 21.37 15.16 3.59
N ASP A 71 22.65 14.91 3.88
CA ASP A 71 23.34 13.66 3.57
C ASP A 71 23.77 12.93 4.84
N GLY A 72 23.24 11.72 5.04
CA GLY A 72 23.57 10.84 6.16
C GLY A 72 24.91 10.13 6.05
N ARG A 73 25.59 10.20 4.91
CA ARG A 73 26.94 9.66 4.63
C ARG A 73 27.09 8.16 4.90
N GLY A 74 26.01 7.38 4.89
CA GLY A 74 26.06 5.98 5.32
C GLY A 74 26.37 5.80 6.82
N ILE A 75 26.09 6.80 7.66
CA ILE A 75 26.39 6.80 9.10
C ILE A 75 25.11 7.00 9.92
N ASN A 76 24.37 8.07 9.66
CA ASN A 76 23.22 8.44 10.47
C ASN A 76 22.01 7.56 10.16
N ARG A 77 21.28 7.09 11.16
CA ARG A 77 20.11 6.20 10.97
C ARG A 77 18.90 6.93 10.43
N ALA A 78 18.62 8.13 10.89
CA ALA A 78 17.51 8.95 10.42
C ALA A 78 17.92 10.42 10.26
N ALA A 79 17.23 11.12 9.38
CA ALA A 79 17.40 12.55 9.19
C ALA A 79 16.62 13.33 10.25
N PHE A 80 15.33 13.01 10.42
CA PHE A 80 14.43 13.69 11.34
C PHE A 80 13.69 12.68 12.21
N THR A 81 13.83 12.82 13.52
CA THR A 81 13.25 11.92 14.51
C THR A 81 12.73 12.72 15.70
N THR A 82 11.46 12.56 16.04
CA THR A 82 10.83 13.08 17.27
C THR A 82 9.31 12.86 17.19
N PRO A 83 8.59 12.70 18.30
CA PRO A 83 7.14 12.72 18.33
C PRO A 83 6.54 14.14 18.24
N ALA A 84 7.34 15.18 17.92
CA ALA A 84 6.85 16.55 17.75
C ALA A 84 5.74 16.62 16.71
N LYS A 85 4.90 17.65 16.81
CA LYS A 85 3.72 17.86 15.98
C LYS A 85 3.90 19.06 15.05
N ASP A 86 3.14 19.07 13.96
CA ASP A 86 3.03 20.22 13.05
C ASP A 86 4.37 20.64 12.40
N VAL A 87 5.28 19.69 12.18
CA VAL A 87 6.58 19.93 11.54
C VAL A 87 6.43 20.01 10.03
N VAL A 88 7.14 20.93 9.39
CA VAL A 88 7.17 21.08 7.93
C VAL A 88 8.58 20.82 7.41
N ILE A 89 8.70 19.95 6.40
CA ILE A 89 9.95 19.72 5.66
C ILE A 89 9.68 19.93 4.18
N ARG A 90 10.37 20.89 3.56
CA ARG A 90 10.11 21.26 2.17
C ARG A 90 11.39 21.53 1.39
N GLY A 91 11.45 21.01 0.15
CA GLY A 91 12.45 21.39 -0.86
C GLY A 91 13.85 20.85 -0.58
N LEU A 92 14.01 19.79 0.20
CA LEU A 92 15.28 19.15 0.51
C LEU A 92 15.50 17.89 -0.34
N THR A 93 16.76 17.64 -0.70
CA THR A 93 17.21 16.27 -1.03
C THR A 93 17.71 15.60 0.26
N ILE A 94 17.18 14.42 0.60
CA ILE A 94 17.50 13.68 1.84
C ILE A 94 17.97 12.29 1.42
N ARG A 95 19.24 11.97 1.68
CA ARG A 95 19.86 10.73 1.19
C ARG A 95 20.95 10.17 2.08
N GLY A 96 21.34 8.92 1.79
CA GLY A 96 22.52 8.30 2.41
C GLY A 96 22.34 7.98 3.89
N PHE A 97 21.11 7.82 4.38
CA PHE A 97 20.81 7.40 5.74
C PHE A 97 20.69 5.88 5.82
N VAL A 98 21.05 5.30 6.99
CA VAL A 98 21.13 3.85 7.22
C VAL A 98 20.05 3.38 8.22
N ALA A 99 18.80 3.71 7.92
CA ALA A 99 17.69 3.23 8.74
C ALA A 99 17.59 1.69 8.71
N GLU A 100 17.17 1.10 9.83
CA GLU A 100 16.95 -0.34 9.92
C GLU A 100 15.67 -0.75 9.16
N ARG A 101 15.48 -2.06 9.00
CA ARG A 101 14.24 -2.60 8.44
C ARG A 101 13.03 -2.05 9.20
N ASP A 102 12.01 -1.70 8.45
CA ASP A 102 10.74 -1.14 8.93
C ASP A 102 10.86 0.24 9.60
N GLN A 103 12.03 0.89 9.52
CA GLN A 103 12.27 2.23 10.00
C GLN A 103 12.41 3.22 8.84
N GLY A 104 11.88 4.42 9.01
CA GLY A 104 11.96 5.49 8.02
C GLY A 104 12.95 6.59 8.40
N VAL A 105 13.51 7.22 7.39
CA VAL A 105 14.52 8.27 7.54
C VAL A 105 13.91 9.61 7.95
N VAL A 106 12.71 9.93 7.43
CA VAL A 106 11.98 11.15 7.75
C VAL A 106 10.78 10.80 8.61
N ASN A 107 10.51 11.61 9.64
CA ASN A 107 9.46 11.39 10.64
C ASN A 107 9.56 10.00 11.32
N HIS A 108 10.77 9.61 11.68
CA HIS A 108 11.08 8.28 12.21
C HIS A 108 10.15 7.85 13.36
N ASP A 109 9.77 8.76 14.25
CA ASP A 109 8.95 8.47 15.43
C ASP A 109 7.45 8.72 15.21
N SER A 110 7.02 8.86 13.94
CA SER A 110 5.60 9.04 13.58
C SER A 110 4.94 10.24 14.29
N GLY A 111 5.62 11.39 14.31
CA GLY A 111 5.08 12.66 14.83
C GLY A 111 3.84 13.08 14.02
N GLU A 112 2.85 13.68 14.70
CA GLU A 112 1.54 13.96 14.15
C GLU A 112 1.52 15.25 13.30
N ARG A 113 0.72 15.26 12.23
CA ARG A 113 0.43 16.41 11.35
C ARG A 113 1.67 17.03 10.70
N TRP A 114 2.67 16.21 10.41
CA TRP A 114 3.81 16.67 9.62
C TRP A 114 3.37 16.96 8.17
N THR A 115 3.98 17.97 7.57
CA THR A 115 3.87 18.25 6.14
C THR A 115 5.22 18.02 5.48
N ILE A 116 5.29 17.01 4.61
CA ILE A 116 6.47 16.65 3.84
C ILE A 116 6.16 17.01 2.38
N GLU A 117 6.77 18.09 1.86
CA GLU A 117 6.35 18.67 0.59
C GLU A 117 7.52 18.99 -0.35
N GLY A 118 7.45 18.51 -1.60
CA GLY A 118 8.41 18.88 -2.63
C GLY A 118 9.86 18.48 -2.31
N ASN A 119 10.07 17.37 -1.61
CA ASN A 119 11.39 16.84 -1.30
C ASN A 119 11.78 15.73 -2.28
N VAL A 120 13.08 15.47 -2.38
CA VAL A 120 13.64 14.25 -2.95
C VAL A 120 14.19 13.41 -1.79
N ILE A 121 13.62 12.22 -1.56
CA ILE A 121 14.05 11.28 -0.50
C ILE A 121 14.52 10.01 -1.20
N GLU A 122 15.83 9.83 -1.26
CA GLU A 122 16.45 8.86 -2.14
C GLU A 122 17.66 8.16 -1.52
N ASP A 123 18.00 6.97 -2.04
CA ASP A 123 19.23 6.26 -1.68
C ASP A 123 19.44 6.08 -0.17
N ASN A 124 18.38 5.74 0.55
CA ASN A 124 18.43 5.42 1.98
C ASN A 124 18.24 3.91 2.20
N ASP A 125 18.87 3.31 3.22
CA ASP A 125 18.82 1.85 3.44
C ASP A 125 17.44 1.34 3.88
N GLY A 126 16.71 2.06 4.71
CA GLY A 126 15.37 1.70 5.16
C GLY A 126 14.27 2.30 4.30
N ALA A 127 13.16 2.66 4.93
CA ALA A 127 12.11 3.40 4.26
C ALA A 127 12.47 4.89 4.12
N GLY A 128 12.03 5.54 3.06
CA GLY A 128 12.20 6.99 2.89
C GLY A 128 11.57 7.76 4.04
N MET A 129 10.36 7.37 4.49
CA MET A 129 9.71 8.02 5.64
C MET A 129 8.79 7.08 6.41
N MET A 130 8.56 7.42 7.69
CA MET A 130 7.40 6.98 8.47
C MET A 130 6.26 7.99 8.32
N THR A 131 5.06 7.62 8.77
CA THR A 131 3.94 8.56 8.85
C THR A 131 3.40 8.67 10.27
N GLY A 132 2.88 9.86 10.60
CA GLY A 132 2.09 10.13 11.79
C GLY A 132 0.63 10.43 11.44
N ALA A 133 -0.25 10.45 12.45
CA ALA A 133 -1.65 10.82 12.25
C ALA A 133 -1.79 12.24 11.67
N GLY A 134 -2.67 12.42 10.68
CA GLY A 134 -2.89 13.68 9.99
C GLY A 134 -1.73 14.16 9.12
N GLN A 135 -0.78 13.29 8.79
CA GLN A 135 0.38 13.67 7.96
C GLN A 135 -0.02 13.93 6.52
N ARG A 136 0.63 14.92 5.92
CA ARG A 136 0.51 15.29 4.51
C ARG A 136 1.83 15.06 3.78
N VAL A 137 1.80 14.24 2.73
CA VAL A 137 2.94 13.90 1.86
C VAL A 137 2.60 14.38 0.47
N ILE A 138 3.19 15.51 0.03
CA ILE A 138 2.72 16.22 -1.15
C ILE A 138 3.85 16.51 -2.14
N GLY A 139 3.71 16.06 -3.39
CA GLY A 139 4.61 16.42 -4.48
C GLY A 139 6.07 16.01 -4.26
N ASN A 140 6.34 14.93 -3.53
CA ASN A 140 7.69 14.46 -3.28
C ASN A 140 8.13 13.45 -4.34
N CYS A 141 9.44 13.32 -4.50
CA CYS A 141 10.11 12.20 -5.16
C CYS A 141 10.64 11.24 -4.08
N LEU A 142 10.09 10.03 -4.02
CA LEU A 142 10.49 8.97 -3.09
C LEU A 142 11.08 7.81 -3.88
N ARG A 143 12.41 7.78 -4.04
CA ARG A 143 13.01 6.84 -4.97
C ARG A 143 14.22 6.09 -4.40
N ASP A 144 14.40 4.88 -4.93
CA ASP A 144 15.60 4.06 -4.72
C ASP A 144 15.95 3.85 -3.24
N ASN A 145 14.93 3.88 -2.34
CA ASN A 145 15.14 3.56 -0.95
C ASN A 145 15.22 2.04 -0.73
N GLY A 146 15.96 1.62 0.28
CA GLY A 146 16.28 0.22 0.54
C GLY A 146 15.07 -0.65 0.83
N GLN A 147 13.97 -0.08 1.32
CA GLN A 147 12.75 -0.85 1.62
C GLN A 147 11.51 -0.22 1.00
N TYR A 148 10.90 0.78 1.61
CA TYR A 148 9.71 1.48 1.10
C TYR A 148 10.04 2.94 0.77
N GLY A 149 9.28 3.55 -0.12
CA GLY A 149 9.20 5.02 -0.17
C GLY A 149 8.49 5.54 1.09
N ILE A 150 7.34 4.94 1.45
CA ILE A 150 6.53 5.30 2.63
C ILE A 150 6.23 4.04 3.45
N ASN A 151 6.47 4.11 4.78
CA ASN A 151 6.02 3.11 5.73
C ASN A 151 5.03 3.75 6.72
N ALA A 152 3.74 3.55 6.50
CA ALA A 152 2.68 4.02 7.40
C ALA A 152 2.44 2.97 8.50
N TYR A 153 3.35 2.94 9.46
CA TYR A 153 3.31 2.08 10.62
C TYR A 153 3.63 2.85 11.89
N ARG A 154 2.87 2.60 12.93
CA ARG A 154 3.16 3.12 14.29
C ARG A 154 2.92 2.02 15.31
N PHE A 155 3.89 1.80 16.19
CA PHE A 155 3.70 0.89 17.32
C PHE A 155 2.50 1.36 18.18
N GLY A 156 1.55 0.47 18.44
CA GLY A 156 0.33 0.81 19.17
C GLY A 156 -0.80 1.38 18.30
N GLY A 157 -0.59 1.57 16.99
CA GLY A 157 -1.62 2.05 16.06
C GLY A 157 -1.89 3.55 16.17
N GLY A 158 -3.11 3.97 15.79
CA GLY A 158 -3.57 5.36 15.89
C GLY A 158 -3.15 6.25 14.72
N LEU A 159 -2.81 5.66 13.56
CA LEU A 159 -2.62 6.43 12.33
C LEU A 159 -3.98 6.76 11.73
N THR A 160 -4.25 8.03 11.51
CA THR A 160 -5.50 8.52 10.92
C THR A 160 -5.25 9.61 9.91
N ASP A 161 -6.19 9.78 8.99
CA ASP A 161 -6.33 10.96 8.12
C ASP A 161 -5.06 11.31 7.34
N LEU A 162 -4.45 10.31 6.69
CA LEU A 162 -3.27 10.52 5.85
C LEU A 162 -3.65 11.15 4.52
N VAL A 163 -2.86 12.10 4.05
CA VAL A 163 -2.97 12.68 2.71
C VAL A 163 -1.66 12.44 1.95
N ILE A 164 -1.73 11.66 0.87
CA ILE A 164 -0.59 11.32 0.00
C ILE A 164 -0.96 11.74 -1.42
N GLU A 165 -0.46 12.91 -1.84
CA GLU A 165 -0.95 13.59 -3.05
C GLU A 165 0.18 14.00 -3.98
N GLY A 166 0.03 13.64 -5.26
CA GLY A 166 0.93 14.11 -6.33
C GLY A 166 2.39 13.70 -6.16
N ASN A 167 2.69 12.58 -5.50
CA ASN A 167 4.06 12.11 -5.32
C ASN A 167 4.47 11.17 -6.47
N GLU A 168 5.79 11.07 -6.70
CA GLU A 168 6.40 10.01 -7.49
C GLU A 168 7.10 9.04 -6.55
N ILE A 169 6.67 7.76 -6.57
CA ILE A 169 7.16 6.70 -5.68
C ILE A 169 7.74 5.59 -6.57
N THR A 170 9.06 5.53 -6.69
CA THR A 170 9.69 4.71 -7.72
C THR A 170 10.98 4.02 -7.27
N GLY A 171 11.27 2.84 -7.82
CA GLY A 171 12.53 2.13 -7.62
C GLY A 171 12.80 1.67 -6.18
N ASN A 172 11.82 1.75 -5.28
CA ASN A 172 12.03 1.40 -3.89
C ASN A 172 12.13 -0.13 -3.68
N ASN A 173 12.63 -0.55 -2.54
CA ASN A 173 13.05 -1.90 -2.17
C ASN A 173 14.32 -2.34 -2.90
N THR A 174 15.31 -1.44 -3.03
CA THR A 174 16.64 -1.79 -3.58
C THR A 174 17.37 -2.83 -2.72
N GLY A 175 16.97 -2.97 -1.45
CA GLY A 175 17.46 -3.98 -0.52
C GLY A 175 16.99 -5.40 -0.79
N ASP A 176 15.99 -5.60 -1.67
CA ASP A 176 15.40 -6.90 -2.01
C ASP A 176 15.01 -7.73 -0.76
N TRP A 177 14.23 -7.10 0.11
CA TRP A 177 13.93 -7.65 1.44
C TRP A 177 13.17 -8.97 1.39
N GLU A 178 12.30 -9.17 0.40
CA GLU A 178 11.56 -10.43 0.27
C GLU A 178 12.47 -11.63 -0.07
N THR A 179 13.59 -11.39 -0.75
CA THR A 179 14.63 -12.40 -0.96
C THR A 179 15.51 -12.57 0.27
N ARG A 180 15.85 -11.49 0.96
CA ARG A 180 16.67 -11.55 2.20
C ARG A 180 15.96 -12.22 3.35
N VAL A 181 14.66 -11.97 3.50
CA VAL A 181 13.81 -12.51 4.56
C VAL A 181 12.49 -13.00 3.91
N PRO A 182 12.49 -14.21 3.32
CA PRO A 182 11.33 -14.71 2.61
C PRO A 182 10.06 -14.71 3.46
N GLY A 183 8.97 -14.15 2.92
CA GLY A 183 7.69 -14.03 3.61
C GLY A 183 7.64 -12.94 4.66
N CYS A 184 8.59 -12.00 4.68
CA CYS A 184 8.54 -10.89 5.62
C CYS A 184 7.40 -9.91 5.33
N GLY A 185 6.87 -9.90 4.10
CA GLY A 185 5.88 -8.91 3.71
C GLY A 185 6.41 -7.49 3.86
N CYS A 186 7.65 -7.23 3.49
CA CYS A 186 8.36 -6.01 3.83
C CYS A 186 9.02 -5.34 2.61
N SER A 187 8.32 -5.31 1.48
CA SER A 187 8.81 -4.73 0.23
C SER A 187 7.74 -3.90 -0.48
N GLY A 188 8.14 -2.87 -1.19
CA GLY A 188 7.25 -2.14 -2.09
C GLY A 188 7.44 -0.62 -2.11
N GLY A 189 6.54 0.06 -2.82
CA GLY A 189 6.52 1.52 -2.92
C GLY A 189 6.02 2.17 -1.63
N ALA A 190 4.83 1.77 -1.16
CA ALA A 190 4.27 2.25 0.11
C ALA A 190 3.53 1.12 0.85
N LYS A 191 3.68 1.08 2.17
CA LYS A 191 2.97 0.11 3.02
C LYS A 191 2.20 0.82 4.13
N PHE A 192 1.00 0.30 4.43
CA PHE A 192 0.07 0.86 5.41
C PHE A 192 -0.37 -0.24 6.39
N TRP A 193 -0.32 0.06 7.69
CA TRP A 193 -0.73 -0.85 8.75
C TRP A 193 -1.63 -0.12 9.74
N ALA A 194 -2.84 -0.63 9.93
CA ALA A 194 -3.83 -0.11 10.89
C ALA A 194 -4.07 1.42 10.73
N VAL A 195 -4.18 1.87 9.49
CA VAL A 195 -4.48 3.27 9.16
C VAL A 195 -5.99 3.43 8.98
N ASN A 196 -6.57 4.44 9.64
CA ASN A 196 -7.99 4.78 9.52
C ASN A 196 -8.14 6.14 8.83
N GLY A 197 -8.54 6.11 7.57
CA GLY A 197 -8.60 7.28 6.69
C GLY A 197 -7.26 7.55 5.98
N ALA A 198 -7.25 7.35 4.66
CA ALA A 198 -6.14 7.75 3.81
C ALA A 198 -6.66 8.20 2.44
N ASP A 199 -6.23 9.38 2.02
CA ASP A 199 -6.44 9.90 0.67
C ASP A 199 -5.14 9.78 -0.12
N ILE A 200 -5.12 8.89 -1.12
CA ILE A 200 -3.96 8.60 -1.98
C ILE A 200 -4.35 9.03 -3.39
N VAL A 201 -3.97 10.26 -3.78
CA VAL A 201 -4.55 10.93 -4.95
C VAL A 201 -3.47 11.46 -5.89
N GLY A 202 -3.63 11.17 -7.19
CA GLY A 202 -2.79 11.76 -8.24
C GLY A 202 -1.30 11.40 -8.16
N ASN A 203 -0.96 10.26 -7.55
CA ASN A 203 0.44 9.83 -7.44
C ASN A 203 0.87 9.02 -8.66
N TRP A 204 2.16 9.01 -8.93
CA TRP A 204 2.80 8.10 -9.88
C TRP A 204 3.63 7.07 -9.11
N VAL A 205 3.15 5.81 -9.10
CA VAL A 205 3.73 4.70 -8.33
C VAL A 205 4.27 3.67 -9.30
N HIS A 206 5.59 3.59 -9.48
CA HIS A 206 6.12 2.78 -10.56
C HIS A 206 7.50 2.18 -10.30
N HIS A 207 7.83 1.12 -11.03
CA HIS A 207 9.15 0.45 -11.01
C HIS A 207 9.63 0.04 -9.61
N ASN A 208 8.72 -0.09 -8.62
CA ASN A 208 9.11 -0.58 -7.31
C ASN A 208 9.40 -2.09 -7.37
N HIS A 209 10.43 -2.52 -6.63
CA HIS A 209 10.86 -3.91 -6.56
C HIS A 209 9.98 -4.72 -5.61
N GLY A 210 8.69 -4.68 -5.81
CA GLY A 210 7.66 -5.32 -5.00
C GLY A 210 6.27 -4.79 -5.36
N VAL A 211 5.38 -4.73 -4.36
CA VAL A 211 4.03 -4.18 -4.47
C VAL A 211 4.10 -2.65 -4.63
N GLY A 212 3.26 -2.06 -5.48
CA GLY A 212 3.17 -0.60 -5.59
C GLY A 212 2.64 0.04 -4.31
N LEU A 213 1.38 -0.25 -3.98
CA LEU A 213 0.70 0.19 -2.75
C LEU A 213 0.22 -1.04 -1.97
N TRP A 214 0.60 -1.17 -0.72
CA TRP A 214 0.21 -2.30 0.13
C TRP A 214 -0.49 -1.85 1.40
N ALA A 215 -1.81 -2.01 1.47
CA ALA A 215 -2.59 -1.83 2.69
C ALA A 215 -2.69 -3.18 3.41
N ASP A 216 -1.89 -3.39 4.45
CA ASP A 216 -1.80 -4.62 5.24
C ASP A 216 -2.43 -4.40 6.63
N THR A 217 -3.28 -5.28 7.03
CA THR A 217 -3.93 -5.41 8.36
C THR A 217 -4.68 -4.18 8.88
N ASN A 218 -6.00 -4.35 9.00
CA ASN A 218 -6.92 -3.42 9.68
C ASN A 218 -6.91 -1.96 9.20
N ASN A 219 -6.54 -1.74 7.92
CA ASN A 219 -6.78 -0.43 7.33
C ASN A 219 -8.27 -0.24 7.05
N ASN A 220 -8.74 1.00 7.10
CA ASN A 220 -10.14 1.34 6.89
C ASN A 220 -10.25 2.72 6.24
N ASP A 221 -11.29 2.92 5.43
CA ASP A 221 -11.65 4.21 4.82
C ASP A 221 -10.55 4.81 3.92
N PHE A 222 -10.09 4.04 2.94
CA PHE A 222 -9.13 4.51 1.94
C PHE A 222 -9.84 5.05 0.70
N LEU A 223 -9.39 6.20 0.22
CA LEU A 223 -9.64 6.72 -1.13
C LEU A 223 -8.34 6.62 -1.93
N ILE A 224 -8.34 5.82 -2.99
CA ILE A 224 -7.23 5.72 -3.94
C ILE A 224 -7.75 6.20 -5.28
N GLN A 225 -7.35 7.41 -5.69
CA GLN A 225 -8.00 8.08 -6.82
C GLN A 225 -6.98 8.72 -7.78
N ASP A 226 -7.27 8.61 -9.08
CA ASP A 226 -6.53 9.29 -10.16
C ASP A 226 -5.01 9.05 -10.13
N ASN A 227 -4.55 7.89 -9.63
CA ASN A 227 -3.15 7.52 -9.62
C ASN A 227 -2.77 6.79 -10.91
N LEU A 228 -1.51 6.97 -11.34
CA LEU A 228 -0.85 6.12 -12.33
C LEU A 228 0.02 5.11 -11.58
N ILE A 229 -0.32 3.82 -11.69
CA ILE A 229 0.35 2.72 -10.99
C ILE A 229 0.85 1.74 -12.04
N GLU A 230 2.16 1.70 -12.28
CA GLU A 230 2.68 0.94 -13.42
C GLU A 230 4.04 0.29 -13.15
N ASP A 231 4.31 -0.77 -13.91
CA ASP A 231 5.63 -1.45 -13.92
C ASP A 231 6.13 -1.86 -12.53
N ASN A 232 5.26 -2.04 -11.53
CA ASN A 232 5.68 -2.59 -10.25
C ASN A 232 5.90 -4.11 -10.38
N ALA A 233 6.94 -4.62 -9.74
CA ALA A 233 7.37 -6.01 -9.89
C ALA A 233 6.30 -7.02 -9.46
N SER A 234 5.48 -6.67 -8.47
CA SER A 234 4.34 -7.42 -7.98
C SER A 234 3.03 -6.64 -8.21
N GLU A 235 2.01 -6.81 -7.38
CA GLU A 235 0.72 -6.14 -7.48
C GLU A 235 0.86 -4.62 -7.54
N GLY A 236 0.04 -3.95 -8.35
CA GLY A 236 -0.07 -2.49 -8.28
C GLY A 236 -0.68 -2.04 -6.96
N LEU A 237 -1.77 -2.69 -6.55
CA LEU A 237 -2.40 -2.54 -5.24
C LEU A 237 -2.61 -3.92 -4.59
N PHE A 238 -2.08 -4.10 -3.38
CA PHE A 238 -2.42 -5.20 -2.49
C PHE A 238 -3.19 -4.65 -1.29
N TYR A 239 -4.48 -5.00 -1.17
CA TYR A 239 -5.36 -4.62 -0.08
C TYR A 239 -5.66 -5.87 0.75
N GLU A 240 -5.02 -6.00 1.90
CA GLU A 240 -4.95 -7.22 2.69
C GLU A 240 -5.57 -7.02 4.06
N ILE A 241 -6.44 -7.95 4.47
CA ILE A 241 -7.12 -7.98 5.79
C ILE A 241 -7.53 -6.57 6.27
N SER A 242 -8.21 -5.85 5.38
CA SER A 242 -8.57 -4.43 5.52
C SER A 242 -10.02 -4.18 5.08
N TYR A 243 -10.53 -2.97 5.30
CA TYR A 243 -11.94 -2.64 5.14
C TYR A 243 -12.13 -1.39 4.29
N ASN A 244 -13.31 -1.27 3.68
CA ASN A 244 -13.88 -0.05 3.10
C ASN A 244 -12.88 0.75 2.24
N LEU A 245 -12.99 0.60 0.94
CA LEU A 245 -12.09 1.21 -0.04
C LEU A 245 -12.89 1.83 -1.19
N GLU A 246 -12.55 3.03 -1.58
CA GLU A 246 -12.89 3.60 -2.88
C GLU A 246 -11.65 3.61 -3.78
N LEU A 247 -11.67 2.86 -4.88
CA LEU A 247 -10.62 2.78 -5.88
C LEU A 247 -11.16 3.33 -7.20
N ILE A 248 -10.86 4.60 -7.51
CA ILE A 248 -11.61 5.36 -8.52
C ILE A 248 -10.68 6.02 -9.52
N GLY A 249 -10.92 5.83 -10.83
CA GLY A 249 -10.26 6.59 -11.90
C GLY A 249 -8.75 6.36 -12.02
N ASN A 250 -8.22 5.29 -11.44
CA ASN A 250 -6.78 4.99 -11.52
C ASN A 250 -6.44 4.29 -12.84
N THR A 251 -5.19 4.43 -13.24
CA THR A 251 -4.59 3.66 -14.34
C THR A 251 -3.61 2.65 -13.77
N PHE A 252 -3.85 1.37 -14.01
CA PHE A 252 -2.96 0.25 -13.69
C PHE A 252 -2.37 -0.30 -14.98
N ASN A 253 -1.05 -0.21 -15.16
CA ASN A 253 -0.41 -0.57 -16.40
C ASN A 253 0.83 -1.44 -16.13
N ARG A 254 0.90 -2.62 -16.77
CA ARG A 254 2.06 -3.54 -16.70
C ARG A 254 2.53 -3.93 -15.28
N ASN A 255 1.63 -3.97 -14.30
CA ASN A 255 1.97 -4.46 -12.96
C ASN A 255 2.01 -6.00 -12.91
N ALA A 256 2.68 -6.55 -11.92
CA ALA A 256 2.79 -7.97 -11.60
C ALA A 256 3.48 -8.84 -12.68
N LEU A 257 4.10 -8.25 -13.68
CA LEU A 257 4.74 -9.02 -14.76
C LEU A 257 5.93 -9.83 -14.27
N VAL A 258 6.75 -9.28 -13.39
CA VAL A 258 7.92 -9.97 -12.83
C VAL A 258 7.48 -11.13 -11.95
N GLN A 259 6.59 -10.87 -11.00
CA GLN A 259 6.11 -11.88 -10.06
C GLN A 259 5.30 -12.98 -10.78
N GLY A 260 4.46 -12.60 -11.74
CA GLY A 260 3.68 -13.53 -12.53
C GLY A 260 4.54 -14.51 -13.33
N ARG A 261 5.58 -14.00 -14.02
CA ARG A 261 6.56 -14.84 -14.75
C ARG A 261 7.31 -15.78 -13.80
N ASN A 262 7.76 -15.26 -12.66
CA ASN A 262 8.48 -16.05 -11.66
C ASN A 262 7.63 -17.21 -11.09
N ARG A 263 6.34 -16.97 -10.85
CA ARG A 263 5.40 -18.01 -10.42
C ARG A 263 5.12 -19.03 -11.53
N ALA A 264 4.84 -18.56 -12.74
CA ALA A 264 4.61 -19.41 -13.90
C ALA A 264 5.78 -20.34 -14.19
N ALA A 265 7.02 -19.83 -14.09
CA ALA A 265 8.23 -20.65 -14.25
C ALA A 265 8.40 -21.75 -13.20
N LYS A 266 7.78 -21.59 -12.03
CA LYS A 266 7.74 -22.60 -10.95
C LYS A 266 6.51 -23.51 -11.03
N GLY A 267 5.67 -23.35 -12.04
CA GLY A 267 4.41 -24.10 -12.18
C GLY A 267 3.29 -23.62 -11.24
N ASP A 268 3.48 -22.49 -10.57
CA ASP A 268 2.44 -21.84 -9.77
C ASP A 268 1.57 -20.97 -10.67
N ASN A 269 0.30 -21.32 -10.75
CA ASN A 269 -0.68 -20.67 -11.62
C ASN A 269 -1.59 -19.68 -10.89
N PHE A 270 -1.22 -19.22 -9.69
CA PHE A 270 -1.94 -18.17 -8.97
C PHE A 270 -1.97 -16.87 -9.81
N PRO A 271 -3.14 -16.27 -10.04
CA PRO A 271 -3.28 -15.08 -10.87
C PRO A 271 -2.84 -13.82 -10.10
N VAL A 272 -1.53 -13.56 -10.06
CA VAL A 272 -0.99 -12.31 -9.51
C VAL A 272 -1.62 -11.15 -10.29
N ALA A 273 -2.27 -10.22 -9.61
CA ALA A 273 -3.13 -9.25 -10.26
C ALA A 273 -2.64 -7.80 -10.10
N ALA A 274 -3.13 -6.91 -10.96
CA ALA A 274 -2.94 -5.48 -10.76
C ALA A 274 -3.53 -5.02 -9.42
N VAL A 275 -4.72 -5.55 -9.07
CA VAL A 275 -5.37 -5.35 -7.77
C VAL A 275 -5.62 -6.70 -7.11
N TYR A 276 -5.05 -6.90 -5.94
CA TYR A 276 -5.24 -8.09 -5.14
C TYR A 276 -5.93 -7.73 -3.82
N LEU A 277 -7.13 -8.28 -3.61
CA LEU A 277 -7.90 -8.17 -2.37
C LEU A 277 -7.84 -9.49 -1.62
N SER A 278 -7.17 -9.51 -0.48
CA SER A 278 -7.01 -10.71 0.35
C SER A 278 -7.69 -10.51 1.68
N GLU A 279 -8.73 -11.31 1.97
CA GLU A 279 -9.54 -11.22 3.20
C GLU A 279 -9.99 -9.78 3.52
N SER A 280 -10.27 -9.00 2.48
CA SER A 280 -10.63 -7.58 2.61
C SER A 280 -12.02 -7.32 2.10
N GLY A 281 -12.80 -6.51 2.82
CA GLY A 281 -14.19 -6.31 2.42
C GLY A 281 -14.86 -5.09 3.00
N GLY A 282 -16.06 -4.79 2.50
CA GLY A 282 -16.92 -3.77 3.05
C GLY A 282 -17.42 -4.14 4.46
N GLU A 283 -17.28 -3.21 5.41
CA GLU A 283 -17.73 -3.37 6.78
C GLU A 283 -18.52 -2.13 7.24
N PRO A 284 -19.86 -2.20 7.21
CA PRO A 284 -20.73 -1.05 7.52
C PRO A 284 -20.71 -0.62 8.98
N ARG A 285 -20.16 -1.43 9.89
CA ARG A 285 -20.06 -1.08 11.30
C ARG A 285 -18.86 -0.24 11.65
N LEU A 286 -17.87 -0.16 10.73
CA LEU A 286 -16.74 0.74 10.87
C LEU A 286 -17.09 2.09 10.23
N PRO A 287 -16.83 3.21 10.92
CA PRO A 287 -17.00 4.54 10.33
C PRO A 287 -16.10 4.72 9.10
N ALA A 288 -16.71 5.03 7.97
CA ALA A 288 -16.00 5.26 6.71
C ALA A 288 -16.92 6.00 5.72
N ARG A 289 -16.35 6.60 4.65
CA ARG A 289 -17.11 7.24 3.57
C ARG A 289 -17.91 6.23 2.73
N THR A 290 -17.47 4.98 2.68
CA THR A 290 -18.20 3.87 2.04
C THR A 290 -18.29 2.67 2.98
N SER A 291 -19.27 1.79 2.75
CA SER A 291 -19.41 0.51 3.46
C SER A 291 -19.09 -0.69 2.57
N ARG A 292 -18.36 -0.45 1.48
CA ARG A 292 -17.98 -1.44 0.46
C ARG A 292 -16.50 -1.31 0.11
N ILE A 293 -16.00 -2.25 -0.68
CA ILE A 293 -14.86 -2.01 -1.56
C ILE A 293 -15.45 -1.69 -2.93
N ASP A 294 -15.28 -0.45 -3.37
CA ASP A 294 -15.84 0.09 -4.61
C ASP A 294 -14.72 0.36 -5.62
N ILE A 295 -14.67 -0.42 -6.70
CA ILE A 295 -13.63 -0.35 -7.73
C ILE A 295 -14.32 0.07 -9.03
N ARG A 296 -14.17 1.36 -9.40
CA ARG A 296 -14.90 1.91 -10.54
C ARG A 296 -14.11 2.93 -11.36
N GLY A 297 -14.43 2.96 -12.66
CA GLY A 297 -13.85 3.94 -13.57
C GLY A 297 -12.34 3.81 -13.77
N ASN A 298 -11.73 2.67 -13.42
CA ASN A 298 -10.31 2.45 -13.57
C ASN A 298 -9.97 1.86 -14.94
N MET A 299 -8.75 2.15 -15.41
CA MET A 299 -8.16 1.55 -16.59
C MET A 299 -7.11 0.52 -16.19
N PHE A 300 -7.20 -0.69 -16.72
CA PHE A 300 -6.24 -1.76 -16.52
C PHE A 300 -5.66 -2.18 -17.87
N SER A 301 -4.36 -1.94 -18.09
CA SER A 301 -3.69 -2.28 -19.35
C SER A 301 -2.50 -3.20 -19.11
N ASP A 302 -2.47 -4.32 -19.81
CA ASP A 302 -1.31 -5.21 -19.91
C ASP A 302 -0.69 -5.66 -18.58
N ASN A 303 -1.49 -5.70 -17.52
CA ASN A 303 -1.09 -6.29 -16.25
C ASN A 303 -1.09 -7.83 -16.38
N TRP A 304 -0.34 -8.54 -15.52
CA TRP A 304 -0.34 -10.00 -15.55
C TRP A 304 -1.74 -10.59 -15.38
N SER A 305 -2.54 -10.08 -14.45
CA SER A 305 -3.98 -10.33 -14.31
C SER A 305 -4.68 -9.05 -13.85
N GLY A 306 -5.99 -9.00 -13.96
CA GLY A 306 -6.77 -7.80 -13.62
C GLY A 306 -6.98 -7.66 -12.12
N ILE A 307 -8.02 -8.31 -11.58
CA ILE A 307 -8.38 -8.29 -10.16
C ILE A 307 -8.48 -9.72 -9.64
N THR A 308 -7.85 -9.98 -8.49
CA THR A 308 -7.95 -11.24 -7.76
C THR A 308 -8.55 -10.99 -6.38
N LEU A 309 -9.66 -11.66 -6.09
CA LEU A 309 -10.24 -11.77 -4.75
C LEU A 309 -9.79 -13.09 -4.13
N TRP A 310 -9.33 -13.04 -2.90
CA TRP A 310 -8.89 -14.22 -2.17
C TRP A 310 -9.44 -14.22 -0.75
N GLU A 311 -9.77 -15.38 -0.23
CA GLU A 311 -10.07 -15.58 1.19
C GLU A 311 -9.40 -16.84 1.72
N ASN A 312 -8.56 -16.68 2.72
CA ASN A 312 -7.88 -17.79 3.38
C ASN A 312 -8.70 -18.26 4.60
N ALA A 313 -9.37 -19.39 4.48
CA ALA A 313 -10.17 -19.96 5.57
C ALA A 313 -9.35 -20.28 6.85
N ASP A 314 -8.06 -20.42 6.73
CA ASP A 314 -7.16 -20.70 7.86
C ASP A 314 -6.64 -19.42 8.55
N ARG A 315 -6.84 -18.23 7.90
CA ARG A 315 -6.43 -16.95 8.48
C ARG A 315 -7.60 -16.26 9.18
N PHE A 316 -7.61 -16.29 10.49
CA PHE A 316 -8.59 -15.59 11.33
C PHE A 316 -7.92 -15.13 12.63
N CYS A 317 -8.58 -14.29 13.42
CA CYS A 317 -8.07 -13.85 14.73
C CYS A 317 -7.65 -15.05 15.59
N ASN A 318 -6.49 -14.96 16.21
CA ASN A 318 -5.96 -16.01 17.09
C ASN A 318 -5.70 -17.36 16.38
N SER A 319 -5.73 -17.40 15.04
CA SER A 319 -5.32 -18.58 14.31
C SER A 319 -3.80 -18.69 14.26
N PRO A 320 -3.24 -19.90 14.44
CA PRO A 320 -1.79 -20.12 14.22
C PRO A 320 -1.35 -19.85 12.77
N ALA A 321 -2.27 -19.85 11.80
CA ALA A 321 -2.01 -19.48 10.42
C ALA A 321 -2.10 -17.95 10.17
N ASN A 322 -2.45 -17.16 11.19
CA ASN A 322 -2.45 -15.71 11.08
C ASN A 322 -1.03 -15.17 11.27
N THR A 323 -0.39 -14.80 10.17
CA THR A 323 0.97 -14.25 10.16
C THR A 323 1.05 -12.79 10.61
N SER A 324 -0.10 -12.11 10.78
CA SER A 324 -0.19 -10.73 11.21
C SER A 324 -0.08 -10.55 12.72
N THR A 325 0.88 -11.24 13.33
CA THR A 325 1.27 -11.08 14.75
C THR A 325 0.12 -11.15 15.76
N LEU A 326 -0.75 -12.17 15.63
CA LEU A 326 -1.89 -12.40 16.51
C LEU A 326 -2.95 -11.28 16.47
N SER A 327 -2.94 -10.43 15.44
CA SER A 327 -3.93 -9.38 15.28
C SER A 327 -5.32 -9.97 15.14
N CYS A 328 -6.28 -9.30 15.77
CA CYS A 328 -7.70 -9.55 15.53
C CYS A 328 -8.25 -8.52 14.54
N THR A 329 -9.41 -8.82 13.97
CA THR A 329 -10.15 -7.85 13.18
C THR A 329 -10.43 -6.59 14.02
N ALA A 330 -10.70 -5.48 13.38
CA ALA A 330 -11.07 -4.23 14.07
C ALA A 330 -12.36 -4.35 14.90
N LEU A 331 -13.12 -5.47 14.75
CA LEU A 331 -14.40 -5.71 15.40
C LEU A 331 -14.30 -6.50 16.71
N VAL A 332 -13.17 -7.14 16.95
CA VAL A 332 -13.04 -8.08 18.09
C VAL A 332 -11.93 -7.65 19.05
N SER A 333 -12.30 -7.59 20.32
CA SER A 333 -11.39 -7.41 21.45
C SER A 333 -12.01 -8.11 22.68
N PRO A 334 -11.29 -8.93 23.42
CA PRO A 334 -9.89 -9.34 23.22
C PRO A 334 -9.74 -10.44 22.15
N THR A 335 -8.54 -10.58 21.57
CA THR A 335 -8.18 -11.62 20.59
C THR A 335 -8.53 -13.04 21.06
N ALA A 336 -8.39 -13.32 22.36
CA ALA A 336 -8.68 -14.62 22.96
C ALA A 336 -10.16 -15.07 22.81
N ALA A 337 -11.09 -14.15 22.52
CA ALA A 337 -12.48 -14.51 22.24
C ALA A 337 -12.59 -15.37 20.96
N CYS A 338 -11.66 -15.23 20.01
CA CYS A 338 -11.62 -16.00 18.77
C CYS A 338 -10.92 -17.37 18.95
N SER A 339 -11.42 -18.19 19.83
CA SER A 339 -10.90 -19.54 20.13
C SER A 339 -12.02 -20.58 20.22
N ASP A 340 -11.67 -21.87 20.17
CA ASP A 340 -12.64 -22.95 20.39
C ASP A 340 -13.13 -22.95 21.86
N PRO A 341 -14.42 -23.05 22.16
CA PRO A 341 -15.56 -23.17 21.26
C PRO A 341 -16.19 -21.81 20.85
N GLY A 342 -15.75 -20.67 21.37
CA GLY A 342 -16.37 -19.36 21.22
C GLY A 342 -16.61 -18.94 19.77
N ILE A 343 -15.63 -19.20 18.91
CA ILE A 343 -15.68 -18.85 17.48
C ILE A 343 -16.75 -19.60 16.67
N LYS A 344 -17.39 -20.62 17.25
CA LYS A 344 -18.41 -21.44 16.55
C LYS A 344 -19.79 -20.81 16.50
N THR A 345 -20.01 -19.71 17.19
CA THR A 345 -21.32 -19.03 17.29
C THR A 345 -21.20 -17.54 16.97
N GLU A 346 -22.27 -16.98 16.41
CA GLU A 346 -22.37 -15.55 16.17
C GLU A 346 -22.42 -14.75 17.49
N PRO A 347 -21.89 -13.54 17.54
CA PRO A 347 -21.29 -12.80 16.42
C PRO A 347 -19.83 -13.21 16.11
N LEU A 348 -19.16 -13.94 17.03
CA LEU A 348 -17.73 -14.28 16.88
C LEU A 348 -17.44 -15.10 15.64
N TYR A 349 -18.36 -15.98 15.21
CA TYR A 349 -18.22 -16.72 13.98
C TYR A 349 -18.04 -15.79 12.76
N GLY A 350 -18.81 -14.72 12.70
CA GLY A 350 -18.71 -13.71 11.65
C GLY A 350 -17.59 -12.71 11.87
N ASP A 351 -17.27 -12.37 13.11
CA ASP A 351 -16.40 -11.24 13.45
C ASP A 351 -14.92 -11.63 13.64
N CYS A 352 -14.62 -12.90 13.92
CA CYS A 352 -13.25 -13.36 14.14
C CYS A 352 -12.43 -13.54 12.87
N ARG A 353 -12.97 -13.33 11.69
CA ARG A 353 -12.25 -13.39 10.44
C ARG A 353 -12.47 -12.16 9.59
N TRP A 354 -11.46 -11.80 8.82
CA TRP A 354 -11.61 -10.86 7.72
C TRP A 354 -12.29 -11.59 6.56
N LYS A 355 -13.23 -10.94 5.89
CA LYS A 355 -14.00 -11.54 4.80
C LYS A 355 -13.86 -10.72 3.53
N THR A 356 -13.61 -11.37 2.42
CA THR A 356 -13.69 -10.74 1.11
C THR A 356 -15.16 -10.64 0.72
N GLN A 357 -15.79 -9.53 1.10
CA GLN A 357 -17.21 -9.31 0.97
C GLN A 357 -17.55 -7.89 0.52
N ARG A 358 -18.74 -7.72 -0.07
CA ARG A 358 -19.25 -6.40 -0.51
C ARG A 358 -18.25 -5.67 -1.40
N VAL A 359 -17.65 -6.39 -2.33
CA VAL A 359 -16.79 -5.84 -3.37
C VAL A 359 -17.64 -5.56 -4.61
N SER A 360 -17.58 -4.34 -5.11
CA SER A 360 -18.19 -3.93 -6.38
C SER A 360 -17.09 -3.58 -7.37
N VAL A 361 -17.09 -4.22 -8.53
CA VAL A 361 -16.15 -3.96 -9.63
C VAL A 361 -16.98 -3.55 -10.84
N HIS A 362 -16.99 -2.25 -11.17
CA HIS A 362 -17.87 -1.77 -12.22
C HIS A 362 -17.32 -0.54 -12.96
N GLU A 363 -17.83 -0.34 -14.17
CA GLU A 363 -17.44 0.80 -15.02
C GLU A 363 -15.91 0.87 -15.26
N ASN A 364 -15.20 -0.26 -15.17
CA ASN A 364 -13.78 -0.33 -15.45
C ASN A 364 -13.53 -0.80 -16.87
N THR A 365 -12.38 -0.41 -17.42
CA THR A 365 -11.86 -0.93 -18.69
C THR A 365 -10.68 -1.85 -18.43
N PHE A 366 -10.72 -3.05 -18.99
CA PHE A 366 -9.68 -4.06 -18.90
C PHE A 366 -9.14 -4.39 -20.28
N GLU A 367 -7.88 -4.08 -20.54
CA GLU A 367 -7.18 -4.41 -21.78
C GLU A 367 -6.06 -5.39 -21.53
N PHE A 368 -5.91 -6.37 -22.43
CA PHE A 368 -4.89 -7.40 -22.30
C PHE A 368 -4.42 -7.88 -23.67
N ASP A 369 -3.10 -7.76 -23.92
CA ASP A 369 -2.46 -8.35 -25.09
C ASP A 369 -1.91 -9.74 -24.76
N SER A 370 -2.51 -10.77 -25.37
CA SER A 370 -2.10 -12.18 -25.19
C SER A 370 -0.71 -12.50 -25.76
N SER A 371 -0.13 -11.61 -26.57
CA SER A 371 1.24 -11.76 -27.09
C SER A 371 2.30 -11.38 -26.09
N MET A 372 1.92 -10.89 -24.92
CA MET A 372 2.82 -10.49 -23.84
C MET A 372 3.77 -11.63 -23.46
N GLU A 373 5.06 -11.33 -23.45
CA GLU A 373 6.12 -12.30 -23.21
C GLU A 373 5.99 -13.00 -21.85
N GLY A 374 6.14 -14.30 -21.85
CA GLY A 374 6.11 -15.13 -20.64
C GLY A 374 4.73 -15.48 -20.11
N CYS A 375 3.67 -15.09 -20.81
CA CYS A 375 2.27 -15.30 -20.41
C CYS A 375 1.88 -16.79 -20.29
N LEU A 376 2.32 -17.63 -21.23
CA LEU A 376 2.08 -19.09 -21.27
C LEU A 376 0.61 -19.49 -21.00
N GLY A 377 -0.37 -18.62 -21.33
CA GLY A 377 -1.78 -18.81 -21.03
C GLY A 377 -2.14 -18.64 -19.55
N LEU A 378 -1.28 -18.00 -18.77
CA LEU A 378 -1.48 -17.76 -17.33
C LEU A 378 -1.82 -16.31 -16.99
N CYS A 379 -1.76 -15.39 -17.99
CA CYS A 379 -2.20 -14.01 -17.81
C CYS A 379 -3.66 -13.78 -18.23
N GLY A 380 -4.14 -12.54 -18.12
CA GLY A 380 -5.46 -12.12 -18.56
C GLY A 380 -6.58 -12.79 -17.77
N ARG A 381 -6.45 -12.82 -16.44
CA ARG A 381 -7.42 -13.48 -15.57
C ARG A 381 -8.09 -12.49 -14.62
N MET A 382 -9.36 -12.78 -14.34
CA MET A 382 -10.11 -12.31 -13.18
C MET A 382 -10.35 -13.48 -12.26
N ALA A 383 -10.18 -13.31 -10.95
CA ALA A 383 -10.27 -14.45 -10.05
C ALA A 383 -11.06 -14.17 -8.77
N VAL A 384 -11.84 -15.18 -8.34
CA VAL A 384 -12.48 -15.27 -7.04
C VAL A 384 -12.10 -16.59 -6.42
N LEU A 385 -11.08 -16.58 -5.58
CA LEU A 385 -10.43 -17.79 -5.08
C LEU A 385 -10.51 -17.88 -3.56
N SER A 386 -10.47 -19.11 -3.05
CA SER A 386 -10.32 -19.36 -1.62
C SER A 386 -9.63 -20.71 -1.36
N ASN A 387 -9.00 -20.84 -0.21
CA ASN A 387 -8.65 -22.17 0.27
C ASN A 387 -9.88 -22.85 0.93
N TYR A 388 -9.79 -24.16 1.11
CA TYR A 388 -10.90 -24.93 1.69
C TYR A 388 -10.83 -25.06 3.22
N GLY A 389 -9.83 -24.47 3.86
CA GLY A 389 -9.63 -24.54 5.31
C GLY A 389 -9.26 -25.92 5.82
N THR A 390 -8.11 -26.02 6.43
CA THR A 390 -7.61 -27.28 6.98
C THR A 390 -7.10 -27.13 8.40
N PHE A 391 -6.82 -25.92 8.84
CA PHE A 391 -6.08 -25.65 10.05
C PHE A 391 -6.61 -24.41 10.81
N PRO A 392 -6.63 -24.43 12.12
CA PRO A 392 -6.45 -25.61 13.00
C PRO A 392 -7.61 -26.60 12.93
N ALA A 393 -7.43 -27.80 13.45
CA ALA A 393 -8.42 -28.88 13.33
C ALA A 393 -9.82 -28.54 13.90
N TRP A 394 -9.88 -27.64 14.88
CA TRP A 394 -11.12 -27.18 15.50
C TRP A 394 -11.82 -26.02 14.75
N SER A 395 -11.18 -25.44 13.73
CA SER A 395 -11.72 -24.30 12.98
C SER A 395 -13.10 -24.61 12.40
N PRO A 396 -14.08 -23.70 12.52
CA PRO A 396 -15.39 -23.84 11.88
C PRO A 396 -15.36 -23.44 10.40
N TYR A 397 -14.28 -22.81 9.91
CA TYR A 397 -14.18 -22.28 8.56
C TYR A 397 -13.60 -23.31 7.61
N ARG A 398 -14.48 -24.15 6.99
CA ARG A 398 -14.07 -25.26 6.14
C ARG A 398 -14.93 -25.38 4.90
N ALA A 399 -14.33 -25.87 3.80
CA ALA A 399 -15.00 -26.21 2.55
C ALA A 399 -15.94 -25.09 2.03
N ALA A 400 -17.18 -25.41 1.72
CA ALA A 400 -18.16 -24.48 1.18
C ALA A 400 -18.44 -23.23 2.05
N VAL A 401 -18.07 -23.24 3.32
CA VAL A 401 -18.22 -22.08 4.21
C VAL A 401 -17.45 -20.88 3.66
N VAL A 402 -16.29 -21.08 3.05
CA VAL A 402 -15.48 -20.02 2.49
C VAL A 402 -15.56 -20.02 0.98
N SER A 403 -15.23 -21.13 0.29
CA SER A 403 -15.13 -21.17 -1.16
C SER A 403 -16.44 -20.79 -1.87
N GLU A 404 -17.57 -21.25 -1.38
CA GLU A 404 -18.87 -20.84 -1.94
C GLU A 404 -19.35 -19.48 -1.40
N ALA A 405 -18.98 -19.11 -0.18
CA ALA A 405 -19.42 -17.85 0.41
C ALA A 405 -18.81 -16.66 -0.35
N ILE A 406 -17.50 -16.67 -0.61
CA ILE A 406 -16.84 -15.60 -1.37
C ILE A 406 -17.43 -15.44 -2.77
N THR A 407 -17.79 -16.56 -3.42
CA THR A 407 -18.31 -16.55 -4.78
C THR A 407 -19.80 -16.18 -4.84
N PHE A 408 -20.64 -16.65 -3.90
CA PHE A 408 -22.10 -16.59 -4.04
C PHE A 408 -22.84 -15.88 -2.92
N ARG A 409 -22.23 -15.65 -1.75
CA ARG A 409 -22.95 -15.21 -0.55
C ARG A 409 -22.37 -13.99 0.14
N GLN A 410 -21.23 -13.49 -0.30
CA GLN A 410 -20.53 -12.34 0.29
C GLN A 410 -20.71 -11.05 -0.51
N ASP A 411 -21.68 -10.99 -1.41
CA ASP A 411 -22.05 -9.80 -2.20
C ASP A 411 -20.87 -9.19 -2.96
N ASN A 412 -20.07 -10.05 -3.59
CA ASN A 412 -19.01 -9.66 -4.53
C ASN A 412 -19.58 -9.63 -5.93
N ARG A 413 -19.50 -8.49 -6.63
CA ARG A 413 -20.21 -8.26 -7.89
C ARG A 413 -19.33 -7.58 -8.93
N TRP A 414 -19.44 -8.08 -10.16
CA TRP A 414 -18.92 -7.44 -11.38
C TRP A 414 -20.09 -7.05 -12.27
N TYR A 415 -20.07 -5.82 -12.78
CA TYR A 415 -21.10 -5.32 -13.71
C TYR A 415 -20.61 -4.06 -14.45
N ASP A 416 -21.17 -3.80 -15.61
CA ASP A 416 -20.91 -2.61 -16.43
C ASP A 416 -19.41 -2.37 -16.73
N ASN A 417 -18.62 -3.42 -16.83
CA ASN A 417 -17.21 -3.36 -17.20
C ASN A 417 -17.03 -3.55 -18.71
N GLN A 418 -15.89 -3.10 -19.23
CA GLN A 418 -15.49 -3.30 -20.62
C GLN A 418 -14.19 -4.10 -20.69
N TYR A 419 -14.18 -5.20 -21.46
CA TYR A 419 -13.04 -6.10 -21.59
C TYR A 419 -12.55 -6.16 -23.03
N TYR A 420 -11.27 -5.91 -23.25
CA TYR A 420 -10.58 -6.09 -24.54
C TYR A 420 -9.49 -7.14 -24.38
N GLY A 421 -9.45 -8.09 -25.31
CA GLY A 421 -8.54 -9.23 -25.26
C GLY A 421 -9.16 -10.52 -24.71
N PRO A 422 -8.40 -11.62 -24.65
CA PRO A 422 -8.91 -12.96 -24.34
C PRO A 422 -8.96 -13.22 -22.82
N TRP A 423 -9.77 -12.45 -22.10
CA TRP A 423 -9.96 -12.60 -20.66
C TRP A 423 -10.58 -13.93 -20.27
N THR A 424 -10.12 -14.50 -19.15
CA THR A 424 -10.69 -15.69 -18.52
C THR A 424 -11.01 -15.42 -17.06
N PHE A 425 -11.99 -16.14 -16.52
CA PHE A 425 -12.43 -16.00 -15.14
C PHE A 425 -12.12 -17.29 -14.37
N VAL A 426 -11.67 -17.15 -13.14
CA VAL A 426 -11.27 -18.28 -12.29
C VAL A 426 -12.03 -18.23 -10.97
N THR A 427 -12.67 -19.33 -10.59
CA THR A 427 -13.49 -19.38 -9.38
C THR A 427 -13.14 -20.59 -8.53
N HIS A 428 -13.20 -20.41 -7.21
CA HIS A 428 -12.89 -21.37 -6.15
C HIS A 428 -11.41 -21.74 -6.07
N ASP A 429 -10.85 -22.31 -7.13
CA ASP A 429 -9.43 -22.64 -7.24
C ASP A 429 -8.92 -22.38 -8.65
N THR A 430 -7.63 -22.42 -8.86
CA THR A 430 -6.98 -22.07 -10.14
C THR A 430 -7.23 -23.06 -11.27
N SER A 431 -7.84 -24.20 -11.00
CA SER A 431 -8.20 -25.20 -12.02
C SER A 431 -9.55 -24.90 -12.71
N ARG A 432 -10.42 -24.15 -12.06
CA ARG A 432 -11.77 -23.85 -12.57
C ARG A 432 -11.77 -22.57 -13.39
N LYS A 433 -11.50 -22.70 -14.67
CA LYS A 433 -11.52 -21.60 -15.64
C LYS A 433 -12.88 -21.49 -16.31
N LEU A 434 -13.41 -20.28 -16.43
CA LEU A 434 -14.66 -19.93 -17.08
C LEU A 434 -14.38 -19.03 -18.27
N THR A 435 -15.14 -19.23 -19.33
CA THR A 435 -15.26 -18.26 -20.42
C THR A 435 -16.13 -17.07 -19.98
N PRO A 436 -16.09 -15.91 -20.69
CA PRO A 436 -17.00 -14.81 -20.41
C PRO A 436 -18.49 -15.24 -20.37
N ALA A 437 -18.93 -16.06 -21.34
CA ALA A 437 -20.31 -16.56 -21.38
C ALA A 437 -20.67 -17.42 -20.16
N GLN A 438 -19.73 -18.21 -19.63
CA GLN A 438 -19.97 -19.01 -18.43
C GLN A 438 -19.98 -18.12 -17.16
N TRP A 439 -19.17 -17.06 -17.13
CA TRP A 439 -19.14 -16.10 -16.04
C TRP A 439 -20.45 -15.29 -15.95
N GLN A 440 -21.02 -14.93 -17.10
CA GLN A 440 -22.30 -14.24 -17.18
C GLN A 440 -23.52 -15.14 -16.89
N ALA A 441 -23.39 -16.44 -17.08
CA ALA A 441 -24.47 -17.40 -16.88
C ALA A 441 -24.65 -17.80 -15.42
N GLU A 442 -25.80 -18.44 -15.13
CA GLU A 442 -26.01 -19.12 -13.84
C GLU A 442 -24.93 -20.20 -13.61
N PRO A 443 -24.43 -20.38 -12.40
CA PRO A 443 -24.87 -19.73 -11.14
C PRO A 443 -24.15 -18.42 -10.81
N TYR A 444 -23.19 -17.97 -11.63
CA TYR A 444 -22.31 -16.84 -11.31
C TYR A 444 -23.00 -15.50 -11.52
N ARG A 445 -23.63 -15.29 -12.66
CA ARG A 445 -24.35 -14.06 -13.06
C ARG A 445 -23.53 -12.77 -12.84
N GLN A 446 -22.25 -12.83 -13.15
CA GLN A 446 -21.36 -11.69 -13.07
C GLN A 446 -21.20 -11.05 -14.45
N ASP A 447 -20.93 -9.77 -14.51
CA ASP A 447 -20.71 -9.02 -15.75
C ASP A 447 -21.85 -9.16 -16.80
N VAL A 448 -23.09 -9.30 -16.35
CA VAL A 448 -24.23 -9.56 -17.26
C VAL A 448 -24.41 -8.45 -18.28
N CYS A 449 -24.16 -7.16 -17.90
CA CYS A 449 -24.22 -6.01 -18.81
C CYS A 449 -22.83 -5.50 -19.22
N SER A 450 -21.77 -6.27 -18.98
CA SER A 450 -20.41 -5.90 -19.39
C SER A 450 -20.14 -6.22 -20.85
N GLY A 451 -19.31 -5.41 -21.51
CA GLY A 451 -18.89 -5.60 -22.89
C GLY A 451 -17.65 -6.48 -23.00
N PHE A 452 -17.61 -7.34 -24.03
CA PHE A 452 -16.44 -8.15 -24.39
C PHE A 452 -16.09 -7.90 -25.86
N GLY A 453 -15.00 -7.15 -26.11
CA GLY A 453 -14.66 -6.63 -27.43
C GLY A 453 -15.55 -5.45 -27.79
N GLU A 454 -16.03 -5.40 -29.05
CA GLU A 454 -16.92 -4.35 -29.55
C GLU A 454 -18.40 -4.53 -29.17
N ALA A 455 -18.77 -5.69 -28.61
CA ALA A 455 -20.15 -6.02 -28.26
C ALA A 455 -20.46 -5.65 -26.80
N THR A 456 -21.46 -4.80 -26.61
CA THR A 456 -22.13 -4.61 -25.33
C THR A 456 -23.35 -5.52 -25.24
N THR A 457 -23.54 -6.19 -24.10
CA THR A 457 -24.59 -7.22 -23.93
C THR A 457 -25.93 -6.69 -23.40
N CYS A 458 -26.00 -5.43 -23.00
CA CYS A 458 -27.22 -4.72 -22.67
C CYS A 458 -27.27 -3.38 -23.43
#